data_9384fee3d3e9530e68ab79dcf7db5384
#
_entry.id   9384fee3d3e9530e68ab79dcf7db5384
#
_cell.length_a   1.000
_cell.length_b   1.000
_cell.length_c   1.000
_cell.angle_alpha   90.00
_cell.angle_beta   90.00
_cell.angle_gamma   90.00
#
_symmetry.space_group_name_H-M   'P 1'
#
loop_
_entity.id
_entity.type
_entity.pdbx_description
1 polymer ?
#
loop_
_entity_poly.entity_id
_entity_poly.type
_entity_poly.pdbx_seq_one_letter_code
_entity_poly.pdbx_strand_id
1 'polypeptide(L)'
;MLAFADSHNESSIEFATYPPHCLVGTSESEIVDELKEVGGYELVLKGSTNGFLEPAFHNWLKEHPTIEQFIVVGDCTDICVEQFVLTLKTYFTTLNRPSRIIVPINSVETYDLGVHAGDFMNVMALYKMHMNGIEIVREITN
;
A
#
# COMPACT_ATOMS: atom_id res chain seq x y z
N MET A 1 -0.64 1.52 -14.27
CA MET A 1 -0.55 1.92 -12.85
C MET A 1 -1.74 1.32 -12.13
N LEU A 2 -1.60 0.98 -10.84
CA LEU A 2 -2.67 0.44 -10.01
C LEU A 2 -2.83 1.32 -8.78
N ALA A 3 -4.08 1.61 -8.39
CA ALA A 3 -4.39 2.36 -7.17
C ALA A 3 -5.25 1.49 -6.24
N PHE A 4 -4.89 1.45 -4.97
CA PHE A 4 -5.73 0.86 -3.93
C PHE A 4 -6.48 1.97 -3.18
N ALA A 5 -7.75 1.72 -2.88
CA ALA A 5 -8.53 2.59 -2.00
C ALA A 5 -9.24 1.74 -0.94
N ASP A 6 -9.21 2.22 0.30
CA ASP A 6 -10.00 1.61 1.37
C ASP A 6 -11.49 1.77 1.10
N SER A 7 -12.24 0.72 1.36
CA SER A 7 -13.67 0.69 1.10
C SER A 7 -14.36 -0.19 2.14
N HIS A 8 -14.77 0.40 3.25
CA HIS A 8 -15.32 -0.31 4.40
C HIS A 8 -16.83 -0.12 4.49
N ASN A 9 -17.54 -1.16 4.90
CA ASN A 9 -18.91 -1.02 5.38
C ASN A 9 -18.92 -0.72 6.88
N GLU A 10 -20.06 -0.24 7.40
CA GLU A 10 -20.20 0.13 8.82
C GLU A 10 -19.90 -1.02 9.81
N SER A 11 -20.00 -2.26 9.37
CA SER A 11 -19.74 -3.45 10.18
C SER A 11 -18.35 -4.03 10.00
N SER A 12 -17.41 -3.28 9.40
CA SER A 12 -16.04 -3.76 9.19
C SER A 12 -15.39 -4.17 10.50
N ILE A 13 -14.86 -5.40 10.55
CA ILE A 13 -14.14 -5.90 11.72
C ILE A 13 -12.83 -5.14 11.97
N GLU A 14 -12.31 -4.45 10.98
CA GLU A 14 -11.11 -3.61 11.10
C GLU A 14 -11.32 -2.46 12.09
N PHE A 15 -12.56 -2.02 12.27
CA PHE A 15 -12.92 -0.99 13.25
C PHE A 15 -12.82 -1.44 14.72
N ALA A 16 -12.50 -2.70 14.98
CA ALA A 16 -12.06 -3.14 16.29
C ALA A 16 -10.63 -2.72 16.63
N THR A 17 -9.82 -2.39 15.61
CA THR A 17 -8.42 -1.98 15.75
C THR A 17 -8.21 -0.50 15.41
N TYR A 18 -8.87 -0.05 14.35
CA TYR A 18 -8.78 1.33 13.88
C TYR A 18 -10.12 2.04 14.03
N PRO A 19 -10.17 3.35 14.23
CA PRO A 19 -11.44 4.08 14.21
C PRO A 19 -12.12 3.93 12.85
N PRO A 20 -13.46 4.05 12.75
CA PRO A 20 -14.15 4.03 11.48
C PRO A 20 -13.57 5.05 10.50
N HIS A 21 -13.26 4.61 9.30
CA HIS A 21 -12.67 5.41 8.22
C HIS A 21 -13.08 4.84 6.86
N CYS A 22 -12.94 5.62 5.81
CA CYS A 22 -13.16 5.22 4.41
C CYS A 22 -14.47 4.42 4.19
N LEU A 23 -15.56 4.87 4.83
CA LEU A 23 -16.87 4.23 4.66
C LEU A 23 -17.36 4.39 3.22
N VAL A 24 -17.87 3.30 2.66
CA VAL A 24 -18.47 3.28 1.31
C VAL A 24 -19.46 4.41 1.14
N GLY A 25 -19.32 5.19 0.06
CA GLY A 25 -20.19 6.31 -0.27
C GLY A 25 -19.86 7.62 0.44
N THR A 26 -18.77 7.68 1.16
CA THR A 26 -18.21 8.93 1.70
C THR A 26 -17.01 9.41 0.89
N SER A 27 -16.69 10.69 0.97
CA SER A 27 -15.51 11.25 0.29
C SER A 27 -14.18 10.67 0.77
N GLU A 28 -14.12 10.15 1.99
CA GLU A 28 -12.93 9.46 2.53
C GLU A 28 -12.58 8.17 1.77
N SER A 29 -13.58 7.48 1.20
CA SER A 29 -13.35 6.25 0.43
C SER A 29 -13.00 6.51 -1.03
N GLU A 30 -12.92 7.77 -1.45
CA GLU A 30 -12.61 8.16 -2.82
C GLU A 30 -11.12 8.46 -3.00
N ILE A 31 -10.62 8.21 -4.20
CA ILE A 31 -9.30 8.71 -4.61
C ILE A 31 -9.34 10.24 -4.62
N VAL A 32 -8.29 10.89 -4.13
CA VAL A 32 -8.18 12.35 -4.11
C VAL A 32 -8.23 12.94 -5.52
N ASP A 33 -8.79 14.14 -5.65
CA ASP A 33 -9.10 14.73 -6.96
C ASP A 33 -7.85 14.93 -7.82
N GLU A 34 -6.71 15.27 -7.23
CA GLU A 34 -5.43 15.42 -7.92
C GLU A 34 -5.00 14.12 -8.61
N LEU A 35 -5.23 12.96 -7.99
CA LEU A 35 -4.93 11.67 -8.61
C LEU A 35 -6.00 11.26 -9.62
N LYS A 36 -7.27 11.64 -9.43
CA LYS A 36 -8.31 11.45 -10.44
C LYS A 36 -7.99 12.23 -11.72
N GLU A 37 -7.46 13.45 -11.60
CA GLU A 37 -7.03 14.27 -12.73
C GLU A 37 -5.85 13.66 -13.50
N VAL A 38 -4.88 13.08 -12.80
CA VAL A 38 -3.77 12.35 -13.42
C VAL A 38 -4.26 11.12 -14.19
N GLY A 39 -5.17 10.37 -13.62
CA GLY A 39 -5.78 9.20 -14.24
C GLY A 39 -4.80 8.09 -14.63
N GLY A 40 -5.23 7.21 -15.55
CA GLY A 40 -4.37 6.16 -16.10
C GLY A 40 -4.04 5.02 -15.13
N TYR A 41 -4.83 4.83 -14.09
CA TYR A 41 -4.73 3.74 -13.13
C TYR A 41 -5.96 2.84 -13.15
N GLU A 42 -5.76 1.59 -12.79
CA GLU A 42 -6.83 0.65 -12.46
C GLU A 42 -7.08 0.72 -10.95
N LEU A 43 -8.34 0.87 -10.55
CA LEU A 43 -8.73 0.98 -9.14
C LEU A 43 -9.01 -0.41 -8.55
N VAL A 44 -8.39 -0.70 -7.42
CA VAL A 44 -8.69 -1.86 -6.58
C VAL A 44 -9.21 -1.38 -5.24
N LEU A 45 -10.47 -1.67 -4.95
CA LEU A 45 -11.03 -1.44 -3.63
C LEU A 45 -10.55 -2.53 -2.68
N LYS A 46 -10.13 -2.15 -1.48
CA LYS A 46 -9.66 -3.08 -0.45
C LYS A 46 -10.48 -2.94 0.83
N GLY A 47 -10.77 -4.08 1.45
CA GLY A 47 -11.52 -4.13 2.71
C GLY A 47 -10.63 -4.40 3.93
N SER A 48 -9.32 -4.32 3.77
CA SER A 48 -8.34 -4.50 4.85
C SER A 48 -7.07 -3.72 4.59
N THR A 49 -6.22 -3.59 5.61
CA THR A 49 -4.93 -2.91 5.51
C THR A 49 -3.99 -3.50 4.46
N ASN A 50 -4.19 -4.75 4.01
CA ASN A 50 -3.29 -5.41 3.07
C ASN A 50 -3.94 -5.64 1.70
N GLY A 51 -3.76 -4.69 0.78
CA GLY A 51 -4.27 -4.79 -0.59
C GLY A 51 -3.76 -5.99 -1.40
N PHE A 52 -2.68 -6.65 -0.97
CA PHE A 52 -2.23 -7.89 -1.61
C PHE A 52 -3.29 -9.00 -1.55
N LEU A 53 -4.14 -9.01 -0.52
CA LEU A 53 -5.16 -10.05 -0.33
C LEU A 53 -6.35 -9.89 -1.27
N GLU A 54 -6.47 -8.78 -1.97
CA GLU A 54 -7.60 -8.54 -2.87
C GLU A 54 -7.53 -9.41 -4.13
N PRO A 55 -8.61 -10.15 -4.45
CA PRO A 55 -8.65 -10.99 -5.65
C PRO A 55 -8.37 -10.22 -6.95
N ALA A 56 -8.80 -8.94 -7.01
CA ALA A 56 -8.55 -8.08 -8.16
C ALA A 56 -7.05 -7.86 -8.40
N PHE A 57 -6.27 -7.68 -7.34
CA PHE A 57 -4.81 -7.57 -7.46
C PHE A 57 -4.17 -8.86 -7.99
N HIS A 58 -4.63 -10.03 -7.52
CA HIS A 58 -4.13 -11.31 -8.03
C HIS A 58 -4.47 -11.53 -9.51
N ASN A 59 -5.62 -11.09 -9.96
CA ASN A 59 -5.98 -11.14 -11.37
C ASN A 59 -5.08 -10.20 -12.18
N TRP A 60 -4.88 -8.99 -11.70
CA TRP A 60 -3.98 -8.03 -12.33
C TRP A 60 -2.54 -8.58 -12.46
N LEU A 61 -2.01 -9.24 -11.42
CA LEU A 61 -0.68 -9.89 -11.49
C LEU A 61 -0.62 -10.99 -12.56
N LYS A 62 -1.70 -11.74 -12.76
CA LYS A 62 -1.78 -12.78 -13.81
C LYS A 62 -1.80 -12.18 -15.20
N GLU A 63 -2.45 -11.05 -15.39
CA GLU A 63 -2.53 -10.31 -16.64
C GLU A 63 -1.22 -9.59 -16.99
N HIS A 64 -0.37 -9.36 -15.98
CA HIS A 64 0.90 -8.67 -16.11
C HIS A 64 2.10 -9.55 -15.68
N PRO A 65 2.29 -10.74 -16.27
CA PRO A 65 3.26 -11.74 -15.79
C PRO A 65 4.73 -11.31 -15.95
N THR A 66 5.00 -10.29 -16.74
CA THR A 66 6.36 -9.81 -17.01
C THR A 66 6.82 -8.68 -16.12
N ILE A 67 5.95 -8.15 -15.25
CA ILE A 67 6.34 -7.10 -14.32
C ILE A 67 7.24 -7.69 -13.24
N GLU A 68 8.44 -7.13 -13.11
CA GLU A 68 9.44 -7.50 -12.11
C GLU A 68 9.80 -6.33 -11.18
N GLN A 69 9.41 -5.11 -11.54
CA GLN A 69 9.69 -3.91 -10.75
C GLN A 69 8.40 -3.26 -10.32
N PHE A 70 8.31 -2.96 -9.03
CA PHE A 70 7.17 -2.30 -8.40
C PHE A 70 7.66 -1.07 -7.64
N ILE A 71 7.08 0.08 -7.92
CA ILE A 71 7.25 1.28 -7.12
C ILE A 71 5.98 1.44 -6.31
N VAL A 72 6.09 1.44 -5.00
CA VAL A 72 4.95 1.51 -4.08
C VAL A 72 5.01 2.81 -3.31
N VAL A 73 3.92 3.55 -3.37
CA VAL A 73 3.74 4.87 -2.74
C VAL A 73 2.40 4.92 -2.02
N GLY A 74 2.20 5.90 -1.17
CA GLY A 74 0.94 6.15 -0.46
C GLY A 74 1.06 6.04 1.05
N ASP A 75 -0.06 5.83 1.71
CA ASP A 75 -0.19 5.79 3.15
C ASP A 75 -1.07 4.62 3.64
N CYS A 76 -0.92 4.21 4.88
CA CYS A 76 0.14 4.63 5.80
C CYS A 76 1.37 3.75 5.64
N THR A 77 2.57 4.36 5.78
CA THR A 77 3.87 3.68 5.60
C THR A 77 3.98 2.38 6.39
N ASP A 78 3.61 2.40 7.67
CA ASP A 78 3.77 1.31 8.64
C ASP A 78 2.56 0.35 8.68
N ILE A 79 1.52 0.64 7.94
CA ILE A 79 0.30 -0.16 7.91
C ILE A 79 0.12 -0.75 6.51
N CYS A 80 -0.55 -0.04 5.61
CA CYS A 80 -0.92 -0.57 4.30
C CYS A 80 0.30 -0.78 3.40
N VAL A 81 1.21 0.18 3.34
CA VAL A 81 2.42 0.11 2.50
C VAL A 81 3.32 -1.02 2.96
N GLU A 82 3.68 -1.06 4.25
CA GLU A 82 4.54 -2.10 4.81
C GLU A 82 3.96 -3.49 4.58
N GLN A 83 2.70 -3.71 4.95
CA GLN A 83 2.06 -5.01 4.82
C GLN A 83 2.02 -5.48 3.36
N PHE A 84 1.68 -4.57 2.45
CA PHE A 84 1.62 -4.89 1.04
C PHE A 84 2.99 -5.29 0.47
N VAL A 85 4.03 -4.46 0.68
CA VAL A 85 5.35 -4.72 0.08
C VAL A 85 6.03 -5.96 0.65
N LEU A 86 5.88 -6.22 1.95
CA LEU A 86 6.43 -7.42 2.58
C LEU A 86 5.72 -8.68 2.09
N THR A 87 4.41 -8.63 1.94
CA THR A 87 3.64 -9.76 1.40
C THR A 87 3.96 -10.00 -0.07
N LEU A 88 4.05 -8.94 -0.87
CA LEU A 88 4.44 -9.02 -2.29
C LEU A 88 5.84 -9.63 -2.45
N LYS A 89 6.81 -9.18 -1.64
CA LYS A 89 8.17 -9.72 -1.63
C LYS A 89 8.19 -11.20 -1.30
N THR A 90 7.48 -11.59 -0.25
CA THR A 90 7.38 -12.97 0.20
C THR A 90 6.70 -13.85 -0.85
N TYR A 91 5.65 -13.35 -1.50
CA TYR A 91 4.96 -14.05 -2.59
C TYR A 91 5.91 -14.36 -3.75
N PHE A 92 6.67 -13.39 -4.25
CA PHE A 92 7.64 -13.64 -5.33
C PHE A 92 8.79 -14.54 -4.90
N THR A 93 9.20 -14.44 -3.63
CA THR A 93 10.21 -15.37 -3.08
C THR A 93 9.69 -16.81 -3.09
N THR A 94 8.44 -17.02 -2.70
CA THR A 94 7.80 -18.37 -2.74
C THR A 94 7.76 -18.95 -4.15
N LEU A 95 7.56 -18.10 -5.15
CA LEU A 95 7.56 -18.50 -6.56
C LEU A 95 8.97 -18.64 -7.15
N ASN A 96 10.01 -18.39 -6.37
CA ASN A 96 11.41 -18.29 -6.84
C ASN A 96 11.55 -17.33 -8.05
N ARG A 97 10.78 -16.24 -8.03
CA ARG A 97 10.73 -15.26 -9.11
C ARG A 97 11.42 -13.96 -8.66
N PRO A 98 12.36 -13.43 -9.46
CA PRO A 98 12.97 -12.14 -9.17
C PRO A 98 11.92 -11.03 -9.04
N SER A 99 12.09 -10.16 -8.06
CA SER A 99 11.25 -8.98 -7.91
C SER A 99 12.05 -7.85 -7.28
N ARG A 100 11.89 -6.67 -7.83
CA ARG A 100 12.44 -5.43 -7.31
C ARG A 100 11.30 -4.56 -6.81
N ILE A 101 11.23 -4.33 -5.50
CA ILE A 101 10.19 -3.53 -4.87
C ILE A 101 10.86 -2.29 -4.27
N ILE A 102 10.41 -1.13 -4.66
CA ILE A 102 11.01 0.17 -4.34
C ILE A 102 9.97 1.00 -3.60
N VAL A 103 10.37 1.58 -2.47
CA VAL A 103 9.57 2.54 -1.71
C VAL A 103 10.35 3.85 -1.61
N PRO A 104 9.90 4.93 -2.26
CA PRO A 104 10.51 6.25 -2.14
C PRO A 104 10.02 6.94 -0.86
N ILE A 105 10.97 7.38 -0.02
CA ILE A 105 10.67 7.99 1.29
C ILE A 105 9.79 9.24 1.16
N ASN A 106 10.01 10.03 0.12
CA ASN A 106 9.27 11.27 -0.12
C ASN A 106 7.84 11.05 -0.65
N SER A 107 7.41 9.80 -0.80
CA SER A 107 6.11 9.44 -1.37
C SER A 107 5.34 8.45 -0.49
N VAL A 108 5.74 8.32 0.76
CA VAL A 108 5.04 7.55 1.78
C VAL A 108 4.97 8.37 3.07
N GLU A 109 3.88 8.24 3.81
CA GLU A 109 3.65 8.96 5.06
C GLU A 109 2.77 8.13 6.00
N THR A 110 2.77 8.47 7.28
CA THR A 110 1.84 7.91 8.27
C THR A 110 1.36 9.00 9.23
N TYR A 111 0.26 8.74 9.91
CA TYR A 111 -0.33 9.71 10.84
C TYR A 111 0.41 9.74 12.19
N ASP A 112 0.23 10.84 12.90
CA ASP A 112 0.69 11.00 14.29
C ASP A 112 -0.53 11.28 15.18
N LEU A 113 -0.94 10.31 15.98
CA LEU A 113 -2.14 10.43 16.81
C LEU A 113 -2.03 9.55 18.08
N GLY A 114 -2.17 10.19 19.23
CA GLY A 114 -2.24 9.48 20.51
C GLY A 114 -0.95 8.70 20.84
N VAL A 115 -1.06 7.38 20.89
CA VAL A 115 0.08 6.48 21.16
C VAL A 115 0.85 6.09 19.88
N HIS A 116 0.31 6.42 18.72
CA HIS A 116 0.95 6.20 17.42
C HIS A 116 1.88 7.37 17.11
N ALA A 117 3.15 7.21 17.45
CA ALA A 117 4.20 8.21 17.20
C ALA A 117 4.65 8.10 15.72
N GLY A 118 4.06 8.93 14.85
CA GLY A 118 4.20 8.83 13.41
C GLY A 118 5.63 8.79 12.91
N ASP A 119 6.50 9.71 13.34
CA ASP A 119 7.92 9.72 12.93
C ASP A 119 8.63 8.40 13.29
N PHE A 120 8.39 7.89 14.50
CA PHE A 120 8.99 6.63 14.94
C PHE A 120 8.47 5.45 14.12
N MET A 121 7.15 5.37 13.93
CA MET A 121 6.52 4.28 13.16
C MET A 121 6.97 4.30 11.71
N ASN A 122 7.06 5.48 11.10
CA ASN A 122 7.55 5.65 9.74
C ASN A 122 9.00 5.14 9.58
N VAL A 123 9.91 5.56 10.46
CA VAL A 123 11.31 5.10 10.44
C VAL A 123 11.41 3.60 10.67
N MET A 124 10.65 3.05 11.62
CA MET A 124 10.66 1.62 11.93
C MET A 124 10.15 0.78 10.76
N ALA A 125 9.07 1.21 10.12
CA ALA A 125 8.52 0.54 8.94
C ALA A 125 9.52 0.53 7.78
N LEU A 126 10.08 1.69 7.44
CA LEU A 126 11.09 1.80 6.39
C LEU A 126 12.33 0.92 6.68
N TYR A 127 12.81 0.91 7.91
CA TYR A 127 13.91 0.04 8.32
C TYR A 127 13.57 -1.44 8.19
N LYS A 128 12.38 -1.84 8.65
CA LYS A 128 11.91 -3.22 8.57
C LYS A 128 11.72 -3.66 7.10
N MET A 129 11.15 -2.82 6.25
CA MET A 129 11.05 -3.06 4.83
C MET A 129 12.44 -3.27 4.20
N HIS A 130 13.40 -2.38 4.50
CA HIS A 130 14.78 -2.49 4.03
C HIS A 130 15.43 -3.81 4.44
N MET A 131 15.31 -4.21 5.70
CA MET A 131 15.86 -5.47 6.21
C MET A 131 15.24 -6.72 5.56
N ASN A 132 14.08 -6.59 4.94
CA ASN A 132 13.40 -7.64 4.20
C ASN A 132 13.60 -7.56 2.66
N GLY A 133 14.57 -6.77 2.21
CA GLY A 133 14.97 -6.70 0.81
C GLY A 133 14.08 -5.81 -0.06
N ILE A 134 13.37 -4.86 0.55
CA ILE A 134 12.70 -3.76 -0.16
C ILE A 134 13.74 -2.63 -0.34
N GLU A 135 13.81 -2.07 -1.54
CA GLU A 135 14.68 -0.95 -1.82
C GLU A 135 14.07 0.35 -1.32
N ILE A 136 14.65 0.93 -0.28
CA ILE A 136 14.26 2.23 0.23
C ILE A 136 15.13 3.27 -0.44
N VAL A 137 14.52 4.19 -1.17
CA VAL A 137 15.21 5.26 -1.90
C VAL A 137 14.69 6.62 -1.44
N ARG A 138 15.49 7.66 -1.63
CA ARG A 138 15.07 9.01 -1.25
C ARG A 138 13.89 9.48 -2.11
N GLU A 139 14.00 9.30 -3.41
CA GLU A 139 13.05 9.77 -4.42
C GLU A 139 13.22 8.97 -5.71
N ILE A 140 12.23 9.03 -6.59
CA ILE A 140 12.36 8.53 -7.96
C ILE A 140 12.74 9.71 -8.85
N THR A 141 13.84 9.56 -9.57
CA THR A 141 14.27 10.52 -10.59
C THR A 141 14.15 9.91 -11.98
N ASN A 142 13.76 10.73 -12.93
CA ASN A 142 13.70 10.34 -14.35
C ASN A 142 15.11 10.17 -14.94
#